data_0700bc512ee5d174a13c1ee2b1df05e9
#
_entry.id   0700bc512ee5d174a13c1ee2b1df05e9
#
_cell.length_a   1.000
_cell.length_b   1.000
_cell.length_c   1.000
_cell.angle_alpha   90.00
_cell.angle_beta   90.00
_cell.angle_gamma   90.00
#
_symmetry.space_group_name_H-M   'P 1'
#
loop_
_entity.id
_entity.type
_entity.pdbx_description
1 polymer ?
#
loop_
_entity_poly.entity_id
_entity_poly.type
_entity_poly.pdbx_seq_one_letter_code
_entity_poly.pdbx_strand_id
1 'polypeptide(L)'
;YKMSENILEKIIKKKIEKIDLLKKSISLKSLGEKIDKNKLFINFKEKIQNNINLNKISLIAEIKKASPSAGVIIKNYDPIKIAKIYNKNNVTCLSILTEEDFFLGNLIHLSKVKEKINLPILCKDFFIDKFQVHLAKSYGADAILIILAGVSDDLANELYEEALKLNMSVIVEVHTVEEAKKALNFKEALIGINNRNLKTLKTNINTTYDIHQVLVNHKGPLISESGIKTKEELLELNNKTKIKTFLIGESLL
;
A
#
# COMPACT_ATOMS: atom_id res chain seq x y z
N TYR A 1 30.97 7.61 15.66
CA TYR A 1 30.15 6.44 15.30
C TYR A 1 29.10 6.87 14.29
N LYS A 2 29.31 6.61 12.98
CA LYS A 2 28.23 6.68 12.01
C LYS A 2 27.25 5.56 12.33
N MET A 3 26.06 5.91 12.80
CA MET A 3 24.97 4.93 12.86
C MET A 3 24.73 4.37 11.45
N SER A 4 24.69 3.05 11.31
CA SER A 4 24.34 2.43 10.03
C SER A 4 22.93 2.84 9.63
N GLU A 5 22.74 3.26 8.38
CA GLU A 5 21.42 3.56 7.81
C GLU A 5 20.52 2.32 7.96
N ASN A 6 19.26 2.51 8.42
CA ASN A 6 18.28 1.44 8.40
C ASN A 6 17.80 1.18 6.96
N ILE A 7 17.11 0.07 6.76
CA ILE A 7 16.67 -0.33 5.42
C ILE A 7 15.70 0.68 4.80
N LEU A 8 14.82 1.29 5.58
CA LEU A 8 13.88 2.30 5.09
C LEU A 8 14.61 3.53 4.53
N GLU A 9 15.62 4.02 5.24
CA GLU A 9 16.44 5.15 4.78
C GLU A 9 17.16 4.84 3.46
N LYS A 10 17.70 3.63 3.32
CA LYS A 10 18.36 3.18 2.09
C LYS A 10 17.39 3.14 0.90
N ILE A 11 16.19 2.61 1.11
CA ILE A 11 15.16 2.52 0.07
C ILE A 11 14.74 3.93 -0.36
N ILE A 12 14.48 4.81 0.58
CA ILE A 12 14.06 6.19 0.30
C ILE A 12 15.14 6.96 -0.46
N LYS A 13 16.38 6.84 -0.04
CA LYS A 13 17.52 7.48 -0.71
C LYS A 13 17.62 7.06 -2.18
N LYS A 14 17.51 5.75 -2.43
CA LYS A 14 17.53 5.20 -3.79
C LYS A 14 16.32 5.68 -4.61
N LYS A 15 15.15 5.75 -3.99
CA LYS A 15 13.92 6.23 -4.63
C LYS A 15 14.04 7.70 -5.05
N ILE A 16 14.58 8.55 -4.20
CA ILE A 16 14.83 9.97 -4.51
C ILE A 16 15.68 10.10 -5.77
N GLU A 17 16.79 9.38 -5.85
CA GLU A 17 17.69 9.38 -7.02
C GLU A 17 16.93 8.97 -8.30
N LYS A 18 16.16 7.90 -8.25
CA LYS A 18 15.38 7.40 -9.39
C LYS A 18 14.31 8.38 -9.85
N ILE A 19 13.57 8.96 -8.93
CA ILE A 19 12.50 9.90 -9.26
C ILE A 19 13.08 11.19 -9.84
N ASP A 20 14.20 11.69 -9.31
CA ASP A 20 14.87 12.86 -9.86
C ASP A 20 15.29 12.63 -11.32
N LEU A 21 15.76 11.43 -11.65
CA LEU A 21 16.09 11.06 -13.03
C LEU A 21 14.85 11.00 -13.93
N LEU A 22 13.78 10.38 -13.47
CA LEU A 22 12.53 10.27 -14.23
C LEU A 22 11.91 11.65 -14.52
N LYS A 23 11.96 12.57 -13.58
CA LYS A 23 11.43 13.92 -13.73
C LYS A 23 12.14 14.71 -14.84
N LYS A 24 13.36 14.35 -15.20
CA LYS A 24 14.11 14.99 -16.30
C LYS A 24 13.60 14.57 -17.68
N SER A 25 13.04 13.38 -17.81
CA SER A 25 12.61 12.81 -19.09
C SER A 25 11.10 12.67 -19.25
N ILE A 26 10.33 12.73 -18.17
CA ILE A 26 8.87 12.55 -18.18
C ILE A 26 8.22 13.79 -17.58
N SER A 27 7.29 14.41 -18.32
CA SER A 27 6.55 15.59 -17.86
C SER A 27 5.22 15.21 -17.21
N LEU A 28 4.73 16.05 -16.30
CA LEU A 28 3.39 15.92 -15.73
C LEU A 28 2.31 15.97 -16.82
N LYS A 29 2.53 16.77 -17.86
CA LYS A 29 1.61 16.88 -19.00
C LYS A 29 1.45 15.52 -19.71
N SER A 30 2.56 14.83 -19.99
CA SER A 30 2.53 13.52 -20.65
C SER A 30 1.86 12.46 -19.77
N LEU A 31 2.06 12.52 -18.46
CA LEU A 31 1.38 11.64 -17.51
C LEU A 31 -0.13 11.92 -17.47
N GLY A 32 -0.52 13.18 -17.47
CA GLY A 32 -1.92 13.60 -17.53
C GLY A 32 -2.64 13.07 -18.77
N GLU A 33 -2.00 13.10 -19.94
CA GLU A 33 -2.55 12.56 -21.17
C GLU A 33 -2.79 11.05 -21.08
N LYS A 34 -1.88 10.29 -20.48
CA LYS A 34 -2.07 8.86 -20.21
C LYS A 34 -3.21 8.60 -19.23
N ILE A 35 -3.31 9.41 -18.18
CA ILE A 35 -4.36 9.31 -17.17
C ILE A 35 -5.74 9.53 -17.83
N ASP A 36 -5.87 10.54 -18.66
CA ASP A 36 -7.13 10.89 -19.33
C ASP A 36 -7.62 9.79 -20.29
N LYS A 37 -6.69 9.03 -20.86
CA LYS A 37 -7.01 7.90 -21.75
C LYS A 37 -7.40 6.63 -21.01
N ASN A 38 -7.02 6.51 -19.75
CA ASN A 38 -7.29 5.31 -18.95
C ASN A 38 -8.70 5.37 -18.35
N LYS A 39 -9.53 4.39 -18.69
CA LYS A 39 -10.92 4.27 -18.20
C LYS A 39 -11.11 3.12 -17.20
N LEU A 40 -10.04 2.52 -16.73
CA LEU A 40 -10.09 1.32 -15.89
C LEU A 40 -10.02 1.59 -14.39
N PHE A 41 -10.15 2.85 -13.95
CA PHE A 41 -10.07 3.21 -12.53
C PHE A 41 -11.27 2.68 -11.74
N ILE A 42 -10.97 2.14 -10.56
CA ILE A 42 -11.94 1.64 -9.59
C ILE A 42 -11.68 2.35 -8.26
N ASN A 43 -12.74 2.76 -7.57
CA ASN A 43 -12.60 3.37 -6.26
C ASN A 43 -12.23 2.32 -5.21
N PHE A 44 -10.97 2.32 -4.81
CA PHE A 44 -10.39 1.35 -3.87
C PHE A 44 -11.07 1.43 -2.49
N LYS A 45 -11.17 2.62 -1.93
CA LYS A 45 -11.79 2.87 -0.62
C LYS A 45 -13.26 2.46 -0.60
N GLU A 46 -14.02 2.84 -1.63
CA GLU A 46 -15.45 2.54 -1.72
C GLU A 46 -15.71 1.04 -1.72
N LYS A 47 -14.91 0.26 -2.43
CA LYS A 47 -15.07 -1.19 -2.47
C LYS A 47 -14.91 -1.81 -1.08
N ILE A 48 -13.93 -1.35 -0.33
CA ILE A 48 -13.70 -1.78 1.06
C ILE A 48 -14.85 -1.31 1.96
N GLN A 49 -15.25 -0.05 1.83
CA GLN A 49 -16.32 0.52 2.64
C GLN A 49 -17.66 -0.20 2.42
N ASN A 50 -17.95 -0.60 1.19
CA ASN A 50 -19.15 -1.38 0.87
C ASN A 50 -19.15 -2.73 1.60
N ASN A 51 -18.01 -3.41 1.66
CA ASN A 51 -17.89 -4.66 2.42
C ASN A 51 -18.09 -4.42 3.93
N ILE A 52 -17.53 -3.36 4.48
CA ILE A 52 -17.71 -3.00 5.89
C ILE A 52 -19.20 -2.78 6.18
N ASN A 53 -19.91 -2.04 5.33
CA ASN A 53 -21.33 -1.78 5.47
C ASN A 53 -22.19 -3.07 5.43
N LEU A 54 -21.71 -4.09 4.73
CA LEU A 54 -22.33 -5.43 4.65
C LEU A 54 -21.81 -6.37 5.73
N ASN A 55 -21.03 -5.90 6.68
CA ASN A 55 -20.37 -6.67 7.72
C ASN A 55 -19.50 -7.82 7.15
N LYS A 56 -18.81 -7.56 6.05
CA LYS A 56 -17.90 -8.51 5.39
C LYS A 56 -16.45 -8.11 5.58
N ILE A 57 -15.59 -9.13 5.69
CA ILE A 57 -14.13 -8.95 5.70
C ILE A 57 -13.65 -8.67 4.29
N SER A 58 -12.71 -7.72 4.15
CA SER A 58 -12.00 -7.44 2.91
C SER A 58 -10.57 -7.92 2.99
N LEU A 59 -10.10 -8.56 1.92
CA LEU A 59 -8.72 -8.98 1.77
C LEU A 59 -8.06 -8.16 0.66
N ILE A 60 -6.95 -7.52 0.99
CA ILE A 60 -6.04 -6.89 0.03
C ILE A 60 -4.91 -7.90 -0.18
N ALA A 61 -4.86 -8.53 -1.34
CA ALA A 61 -3.89 -9.58 -1.63
C ALA A 61 -2.65 -9.00 -2.28
N GLU A 62 -1.48 -9.25 -1.68
CA GLU A 62 -0.21 -8.69 -2.13
C GLU A 62 0.48 -9.58 -3.15
N ILE A 63 0.93 -8.97 -4.23
CA ILE A 63 1.72 -9.59 -5.31
C ILE A 63 3.16 -9.06 -5.17
N LYS A 64 4.07 -9.95 -4.77
CA LYS A 64 5.42 -9.59 -4.39
C LYS A 64 6.41 -10.68 -4.79
N LYS A 65 7.45 -10.30 -5.54
CA LYS A 65 8.55 -11.20 -5.94
C LYS A 65 9.57 -11.41 -4.84
N ALA A 66 9.94 -10.33 -4.16
CA ALA A 66 11.03 -10.32 -3.20
C ALA A 66 10.80 -9.27 -2.11
N SER A 67 11.52 -9.38 -1.01
CA SER A 67 11.56 -8.37 0.04
C SER A 67 12.92 -8.33 0.74
N PRO A 68 13.27 -7.23 1.43
CA PRO A 68 14.50 -7.15 2.20
C PRO A 68 14.61 -8.22 3.30
N SER A 69 13.48 -8.63 3.89
CA SER A 69 13.45 -9.62 4.97
C SER A 69 13.55 -11.06 4.48
N ALA A 70 13.00 -11.38 3.30
CA ALA A 70 12.85 -12.74 2.80
C ALA A 70 13.72 -13.04 1.56
N GLY A 71 14.32 -12.02 0.93
CA GLY A 71 14.99 -12.19 -0.37
C GLY A 71 13.98 -12.52 -1.47
N VAL A 72 14.43 -13.27 -2.48
CA VAL A 72 13.53 -13.72 -3.56
C VAL A 72 12.58 -14.79 -3.04
N ILE A 73 11.29 -14.50 -3.08
CA ILE A 73 10.22 -15.38 -2.59
C ILE A 73 9.71 -16.28 -3.71
N ILE A 74 9.57 -15.73 -4.92
CA ILE A 74 9.03 -16.41 -6.09
C ILE A 74 10.05 -16.34 -7.23
N LYS A 75 10.63 -17.49 -7.61
CA LYS A 75 11.65 -17.54 -8.68
C LYS A 75 11.04 -17.28 -10.06
N ASN A 76 9.95 -17.94 -10.38
CA ASN A 76 9.22 -17.80 -11.66
C ASN A 76 8.05 -16.84 -11.45
N TYR A 77 8.38 -15.57 -11.23
CA TYR A 77 7.40 -14.53 -10.89
C TYR A 77 6.58 -14.11 -12.11
N ASP A 78 5.28 -14.37 -12.05
CA ASP A 78 4.30 -13.94 -13.04
C ASP A 78 3.16 -13.21 -12.32
N PRO A 79 3.18 -11.87 -12.26
CA PRO A 79 2.19 -11.10 -11.52
C PRO A 79 0.77 -11.25 -12.06
N ILE A 80 0.60 -11.45 -13.38
CA ILE A 80 -0.71 -11.63 -13.99
C ILE A 80 -1.31 -12.97 -13.54
N LYS A 81 -0.52 -14.04 -13.54
CA LYS A 81 -0.96 -15.36 -13.10
C LYS A 81 -1.37 -15.33 -11.62
N ILE A 82 -0.57 -14.69 -10.77
CA ILE A 82 -0.88 -14.54 -9.35
C ILE A 82 -2.18 -13.74 -9.16
N ALA A 83 -2.34 -12.64 -9.88
CA ALA A 83 -3.55 -11.82 -9.83
C ALA A 83 -4.80 -12.59 -10.25
N LYS A 84 -4.70 -13.45 -11.25
CA LYS A 84 -5.80 -14.33 -11.67
C LYS A 84 -6.20 -15.33 -10.58
N ILE A 85 -5.23 -15.90 -9.89
CA ILE A 85 -5.48 -16.80 -8.76
C ILE A 85 -6.19 -16.05 -7.62
N TYR A 86 -5.72 -14.87 -7.27
CA TYR A 86 -6.36 -14.04 -6.26
C TYR A 86 -7.79 -13.65 -6.63
N ASN A 87 -8.01 -13.28 -7.88
CA ASN A 87 -9.34 -12.93 -8.37
C ASN A 87 -10.30 -14.12 -8.29
N LYS A 88 -9.83 -15.32 -8.60
CA LYS A 88 -10.60 -16.57 -8.43
C LYS A 88 -10.98 -16.83 -6.98
N ASN A 89 -10.16 -16.42 -6.04
CA ASN A 89 -10.40 -16.57 -4.59
C ASN A 89 -11.20 -15.41 -4.00
N ASN A 90 -11.78 -14.55 -4.85
CA ASN A 90 -12.67 -13.45 -4.45
C ASN A 90 -12.03 -12.44 -3.49
N VAL A 91 -10.75 -12.14 -3.65
CA VAL A 91 -10.12 -11.04 -2.90
C VAL A 91 -10.77 -9.71 -3.27
N THR A 92 -10.75 -8.76 -2.36
CA THR A 92 -11.40 -7.47 -2.55
C THR A 92 -10.56 -6.52 -3.40
N CYS A 93 -9.26 -6.47 -3.13
CA CYS A 93 -8.30 -5.58 -3.78
C CYS A 93 -6.96 -6.28 -3.98
N LEU A 94 -6.11 -5.69 -4.81
CA LEU A 94 -4.73 -6.12 -4.99
C LEU A 94 -3.78 -5.05 -4.46
N SER A 95 -2.62 -5.50 -3.97
CA SER A 95 -1.47 -4.66 -3.65
C SER A 95 -0.30 -5.17 -4.48
N ILE A 96 0.25 -4.32 -5.35
CA ILE A 96 1.32 -4.73 -6.27
C ILE A 96 2.59 -3.95 -5.95
N LEU A 97 3.65 -4.68 -5.62
CA LEU A 97 4.98 -4.09 -5.40
C LEU A 97 5.53 -3.54 -6.69
N THR A 98 5.87 -2.25 -6.69
CA THR A 98 6.44 -1.56 -7.85
C THR A 98 7.85 -1.03 -7.57
N GLU A 99 8.34 -1.12 -6.33
CA GLU A 99 9.71 -0.76 -5.97
C GLU A 99 10.68 -1.78 -6.60
N GLU A 100 11.68 -1.28 -7.34
CA GLU A 100 12.53 -2.12 -8.21
C GLU A 100 13.74 -2.74 -7.51
N ASP A 101 14.43 -1.98 -6.65
CA ASP A 101 15.76 -2.38 -6.18
C ASP A 101 15.74 -3.40 -5.04
N PHE A 102 14.79 -3.29 -4.13
CA PHE A 102 14.70 -4.11 -2.91
C PHE A 102 13.58 -5.14 -2.96
N PHE A 103 12.51 -4.86 -3.69
CA PHE A 103 11.35 -5.75 -3.85
C PHE A 103 11.26 -6.37 -5.24
N LEU A 104 12.12 -5.97 -6.16
CA LEU A 104 12.16 -6.45 -7.54
C LEU A 104 10.82 -6.32 -8.27
N GLY A 105 10.09 -5.26 -7.94
CA GLY A 105 8.83 -4.91 -8.60
C GLY A 105 9.03 -4.04 -9.83
N ASN A 106 7.93 -3.63 -10.44
CA ASN A 106 7.93 -2.69 -11.57
C ASN A 106 6.52 -2.14 -11.77
N LEU A 107 6.41 -0.86 -12.14
CA LEU A 107 5.12 -0.25 -12.51
C LEU A 107 4.45 -0.95 -13.69
N ILE A 108 5.22 -1.54 -14.59
CA ILE A 108 4.69 -2.31 -15.73
C ILE A 108 3.88 -3.52 -15.24
N HIS A 109 4.28 -4.16 -14.14
CA HIS A 109 3.52 -5.27 -13.55
C HIS A 109 2.11 -4.83 -13.16
N LEU A 110 1.99 -3.66 -12.54
CA LEU A 110 0.70 -3.08 -12.16
C LEU A 110 -0.16 -2.81 -13.40
N SER A 111 0.40 -2.17 -14.41
CA SER A 111 -0.30 -1.85 -15.66
C SER A 111 -0.82 -3.11 -16.37
N LYS A 112 0.01 -4.13 -16.47
CA LYS A 112 -0.39 -5.42 -17.11
C LYS A 112 -1.49 -6.13 -16.34
N VAL A 113 -1.43 -6.12 -15.01
CA VAL A 113 -2.49 -6.70 -14.18
C VAL A 113 -3.78 -5.90 -14.35
N LYS A 114 -3.70 -4.57 -14.34
CA LYS A 114 -4.88 -3.70 -14.48
C LYS A 114 -5.64 -3.95 -15.77
N GLU A 115 -4.95 -4.25 -16.86
CA GLU A 115 -5.58 -4.59 -18.14
C GLU A 115 -6.36 -5.90 -18.12
N LYS A 116 -5.98 -6.85 -17.28
CA LYS A 116 -6.53 -8.22 -17.26
C LYS A 116 -7.49 -8.49 -16.12
N ILE A 117 -7.39 -7.75 -15.00
CA ILE A 117 -8.11 -8.03 -13.76
C ILE A 117 -8.93 -6.81 -13.36
N ASN A 118 -10.22 -7.01 -13.14
CA ASN A 118 -11.15 -5.95 -12.72
C ASN A 118 -11.22 -5.87 -11.18
N LEU A 119 -10.11 -5.53 -10.55
CA LEU A 119 -10.01 -5.28 -9.11
C LEU A 119 -9.28 -3.95 -8.87
N PRO A 120 -9.61 -3.21 -7.80
CA PRO A 120 -8.84 -2.03 -7.44
C PRO A 120 -7.44 -2.41 -7.00
N ILE A 121 -6.45 -1.60 -7.39
CA ILE A 121 -5.03 -1.87 -7.17
C ILE A 121 -4.37 -0.75 -6.39
N LEU A 122 -3.71 -1.14 -5.28
CA LEU A 122 -2.78 -0.30 -4.54
C LEU A 122 -1.39 -0.39 -5.18
N CYS A 123 -0.82 0.76 -5.55
CA CYS A 123 0.59 0.84 -5.90
C CYS A 123 1.44 0.80 -4.62
N LYS A 124 2.03 -0.35 -4.35
CA LYS A 124 2.84 -0.58 -3.15
C LYS A 124 4.28 -0.14 -3.42
N ASP A 125 4.59 1.07 -3.01
CA ASP A 125 5.88 1.71 -3.23
C ASP A 125 6.16 2.74 -2.13
N PHE A 126 7.32 3.35 -2.19
CA PHE A 126 7.75 4.40 -1.27
C PHE A 126 7.57 5.75 -1.95
N PHE A 127 6.49 6.45 -1.61
CA PHE A 127 6.15 7.74 -2.19
C PHE A 127 6.89 8.87 -1.48
N ILE A 128 7.72 9.59 -2.21
CA ILE A 128 8.57 10.68 -1.69
C ILE A 128 8.46 11.98 -2.49
N ASP A 129 7.67 11.98 -3.56
CA ASP A 129 7.49 13.12 -4.45
C ASP A 129 6.10 13.09 -5.08
N LYS A 130 5.43 14.23 -5.19
CA LYS A 130 4.11 14.35 -5.85
C LYS A 130 4.11 13.78 -7.27
N PHE A 131 5.23 13.87 -7.96
CA PHE A 131 5.40 13.29 -9.29
C PHE A 131 5.03 11.80 -9.31
N GLN A 132 5.39 11.05 -8.25
CA GLN A 132 5.09 9.63 -8.17
C GLN A 132 3.58 9.35 -8.12
N VAL A 133 2.79 10.24 -7.56
CA VAL A 133 1.33 10.08 -7.51
C VAL A 133 0.75 10.08 -8.93
N HIS A 134 1.18 11.02 -9.75
CA HIS A 134 0.82 11.08 -11.18
C HIS A 134 1.34 9.87 -11.94
N LEU A 135 2.60 9.49 -11.68
CA LEU A 135 3.23 8.34 -12.31
C LEU A 135 2.46 7.06 -12.00
N ALA A 136 2.14 6.80 -10.74
CA ALA A 136 1.37 5.62 -10.32
C ALA A 136 0.00 5.58 -11.00
N LYS A 137 -0.71 6.69 -11.00
CA LYS A 137 -2.02 6.78 -11.67
C LYS A 137 -1.91 6.52 -13.17
N SER A 138 -0.88 7.04 -13.82
CA SER A 138 -0.65 6.84 -15.26
C SER A 138 -0.45 5.37 -15.64
N TYR A 139 0.01 4.54 -14.72
CA TYR A 139 0.13 3.09 -14.89
C TYR A 139 -1.12 2.32 -14.46
N GLY A 140 -2.13 2.99 -13.92
CA GLY A 140 -3.42 2.39 -13.59
C GLY A 140 -3.68 2.16 -12.10
N ALA A 141 -2.85 2.68 -11.21
CA ALA A 141 -3.07 2.57 -9.78
C ALA A 141 -4.35 3.29 -9.33
N ASP A 142 -5.10 2.65 -8.44
CA ASP A 142 -6.32 3.20 -7.84
C ASP A 142 -6.05 3.81 -6.46
N ALA A 143 -4.98 3.40 -5.81
CA ALA A 143 -4.57 3.87 -4.49
C ALA A 143 -3.05 4.01 -4.39
N ILE A 144 -2.63 4.91 -3.52
CA ILE A 144 -1.22 5.08 -3.14
C ILE A 144 -1.02 4.80 -1.65
N LEU A 145 0.24 4.63 -1.26
CA LEU A 145 0.65 4.41 0.13
C LEU A 145 1.50 5.58 0.62
N ILE A 146 1.18 6.12 1.79
CA ILE A 146 2.01 7.10 2.47
C ILE A 146 2.52 6.47 3.77
N ILE A 147 3.82 6.23 3.85
CA ILE A 147 4.47 5.65 5.03
C ILE A 147 4.93 6.79 5.93
N LEU A 148 4.23 7.03 7.04
CA LEU A 148 4.54 8.17 7.91
C LEU A 148 5.95 8.10 8.50
N ALA A 149 6.46 6.90 8.74
CA ALA A 149 7.84 6.71 9.22
C ALA A 149 8.90 7.17 8.21
N GLY A 150 8.55 7.32 6.93
CA GLY A 150 9.50 7.59 5.85
C GLY A 150 9.43 8.98 5.25
N VAL A 151 8.51 9.84 5.70
CA VAL A 151 8.32 11.17 5.12
C VAL A 151 8.08 12.21 6.21
N SER A 152 8.39 13.47 5.91
CA SER A 152 8.04 14.59 6.80
C SER A 152 6.51 14.80 6.83
N ASP A 153 6.04 15.49 7.85
CA ASP A 153 4.61 15.80 7.97
C ASP A 153 4.13 16.65 6.76
N ASP A 154 4.95 17.60 6.31
CA ASP A 154 4.65 18.44 5.16
C ASP A 154 4.54 17.62 3.86
N LEU A 155 5.50 16.71 3.63
CA LEU A 155 5.47 15.85 2.45
C LEU A 155 4.28 14.90 2.47
N ALA A 156 3.97 14.33 3.64
CA ALA A 156 2.78 13.47 3.79
C ALA A 156 1.51 14.21 3.39
N ASN A 157 1.34 15.46 3.84
CA ASN A 157 0.20 16.30 3.47
C ASN A 157 0.17 16.60 1.96
N GLU A 158 1.33 16.92 1.36
CA GLU A 158 1.42 17.16 -0.08
C GLU A 158 1.00 15.94 -0.91
N LEU A 159 1.51 14.76 -0.55
CA LEU A 159 1.17 13.52 -1.24
C LEU A 159 -0.33 13.19 -1.10
N TYR A 160 -0.86 13.36 0.09
CA TYR A 160 -2.28 13.14 0.39
C TYR A 160 -3.19 14.05 -0.46
N GLU A 161 -2.94 15.36 -0.42
CA GLU A 161 -3.73 16.33 -1.19
C GLU A 161 -3.62 16.08 -2.70
N GLU A 162 -2.45 15.75 -3.20
CA GLU A 162 -2.24 15.46 -4.62
C GLU A 162 -3.01 14.21 -5.06
N ALA A 163 -3.00 13.16 -4.24
CA ALA A 163 -3.75 11.94 -4.54
C ALA A 163 -5.26 12.19 -4.57
N LEU A 164 -5.78 12.97 -3.62
CA LEU A 164 -7.20 13.31 -3.60
C LEU A 164 -7.61 14.13 -4.84
N LYS A 165 -6.77 15.06 -5.29
CA LYS A 165 -7.00 15.82 -6.52
C LYS A 165 -7.09 14.91 -7.75
N LEU A 166 -6.36 13.81 -7.75
CA LEU A 166 -6.37 12.82 -8.83
C LEU A 166 -7.43 11.74 -8.63
N ASN A 167 -8.33 11.90 -7.66
CA ASN A 167 -9.39 10.94 -7.32
C ASN A 167 -8.86 9.54 -6.97
N MET A 168 -7.68 9.49 -6.34
CA MET A 168 -7.11 8.24 -5.84
C MET A 168 -7.44 8.05 -4.37
N SER A 169 -7.56 6.80 -3.97
CA SER A 169 -7.59 6.45 -2.55
C SER A 169 -6.18 6.51 -1.96
N VAL A 170 -6.10 6.79 -0.66
CA VAL A 170 -4.83 6.89 0.06
C VAL A 170 -4.85 5.96 1.26
N ILE A 171 -3.82 5.14 1.41
CA ILE A 171 -3.55 4.40 2.63
C ILE A 171 -2.40 5.12 3.35
N VAL A 172 -2.67 5.59 4.56
CA VAL A 172 -1.65 6.14 5.45
C VAL A 172 -1.18 5.02 6.37
N GLU A 173 0.08 4.64 6.28
CA GLU A 173 0.66 3.54 7.03
C GLU A 173 1.33 4.04 8.31
N VAL A 174 1.03 3.39 9.42
CA VAL A 174 1.53 3.69 10.75
C VAL A 174 2.18 2.47 11.41
N HIS A 175 3.20 2.71 12.24
CA HIS A 175 3.94 1.69 12.99
C HIS A 175 3.95 1.96 14.48
N THR A 176 3.61 3.18 14.91
CA THR A 176 3.65 3.63 16.30
C THR A 176 2.39 4.38 16.68
N VAL A 177 2.16 4.53 17.98
CA VAL A 177 1.04 5.32 18.51
C VAL A 177 1.16 6.79 18.09
N GLU A 178 2.37 7.34 18.06
CA GLU A 178 2.62 8.73 17.64
C GLU A 178 2.25 8.94 16.18
N GLU A 179 2.64 8.00 15.31
CA GLU A 179 2.25 8.03 13.89
C GLU A 179 0.73 7.88 13.72
N ALA A 180 0.11 7.02 14.50
CA ALA A 180 -1.35 6.85 14.49
C ALA A 180 -2.08 8.15 14.85
N LYS A 181 -1.60 8.89 15.86
CA LYS A 181 -2.16 10.20 16.22
C LYS A 181 -2.07 11.19 15.05
N LYS A 182 -0.94 11.22 14.35
CA LYS A 182 -0.78 12.05 13.14
C LYS A 182 -1.70 11.61 12.00
N ALA A 183 -1.88 10.30 11.85
CA ALA A 183 -2.73 9.74 10.81
C ALA A 183 -4.19 10.19 10.90
N LEU A 184 -4.68 10.55 12.09
CA LEU A 184 -6.03 11.07 12.30
C LEU A 184 -6.31 12.39 11.54
N ASN A 185 -5.26 13.12 11.15
CA ASN A 185 -5.39 14.34 10.36
C ASN A 185 -5.77 14.05 8.89
N PHE A 186 -5.55 12.84 8.41
CA PHE A 186 -5.85 12.41 7.03
C PHE A 186 -7.26 11.80 6.97
N LYS A 187 -8.27 12.64 7.06
CA LYS A 187 -9.67 12.24 7.30
C LYS A 187 -10.25 11.33 6.21
N GLU A 188 -9.83 11.50 4.96
CA GLU A 188 -10.32 10.71 3.84
C GLU A 188 -9.50 9.44 3.58
N ALA A 189 -8.41 9.24 4.32
CA ALA A 189 -7.53 8.09 4.12
C ALA A 189 -8.08 6.82 4.77
N LEU A 190 -7.69 5.67 4.20
CA LEU A 190 -7.64 4.42 4.94
C LEU A 190 -6.36 4.46 5.78
N ILE A 191 -6.38 3.88 6.98
CA ILE A 191 -5.19 3.81 7.83
C ILE A 191 -4.75 2.37 7.93
N GLY A 192 -3.51 2.10 7.52
CA GLY A 192 -2.88 0.80 7.60
C GLY A 192 -1.97 0.70 8.83
N ILE A 193 -2.24 -0.27 9.69
CA ILE A 193 -1.38 -0.59 10.83
C ILE A 193 -0.43 -1.70 10.39
N ASN A 194 0.85 -1.36 10.24
CA ASN A 194 1.87 -2.31 9.82
C ASN A 194 2.52 -2.98 11.03
N ASN A 195 2.30 -4.28 11.16
CA ASN A 195 2.85 -5.10 12.26
C ASN A 195 4.35 -5.39 12.10
N ARG A 196 4.96 -5.01 10.98
CA ARG A 196 6.39 -5.17 10.77
C ARG A 196 7.15 -3.96 11.27
N ASN A 197 8.10 -4.20 12.16
CA ASN A 197 9.05 -3.17 12.59
C ASN A 197 10.02 -2.85 11.45
N LEU A 198 10.11 -1.59 11.03
CA LEU A 198 10.93 -1.18 9.89
C LEU A 198 12.45 -1.21 10.16
N LYS A 199 12.86 -1.27 11.44
CA LYS A 199 14.27 -1.37 11.83
C LYS A 199 14.74 -2.82 11.93
N THR A 200 13.95 -3.66 12.61
CA THR A 200 14.30 -5.07 12.86
C THR A 200 13.76 -6.03 11.81
N LEU A 201 12.79 -5.58 11.01
CA LEU A 201 12.02 -6.35 10.02
C LEU A 201 11.18 -7.48 10.63
N LYS A 202 11.11 -7.57 11.95
CA LYS A 202 10.28 -8.55 12.65
C LYS A 202 8.83 -8.10 12.71
N THR A 203 7.91 -9.05 12.65
CA THR A 203 6.49 -8.81 12.77
C THR A 203 5.98 -9.15 14.17
N ASN A 204 4.99 -8.35 14.63
CA ASN A 204 4.29 -8.60 15.87
C ASN A 204 2.85 -8.09 15.74
N ILE A 205 1.87 -8.99 15.71
CA ILE A 205 0.46 -8.62 15.55
C ILE A 205 -0.08 -7.80 16.74
N ASN A 206 0.60 -7.81 17.89
CA ASN A 206 0.26 -6.96 19.02
C ASN A 206 0.35 -5.47 18.67
N THR A 207 1.10 -5.10 17.64
CA THR A 207 1.14 -3.72 17.13
C THR A 207 -0.27 -3.23 16.75
N THR A 208 -1.05 -4.07 16.06
CA THR A 208 -2.44 -3.75 15.73
C THR A 208 -3.30 -3.60 17.00
N TYR A 209 -3.16 -4.52 17.96
CA TYR A 209 -3.90 -4.44 19.22
C TYR A 209 -3.60 -3.16 19.99
N ASP A 210 -2.35 -2.73 20.02
CA ASP A 210 -1.92 -1.52 20.75
C ASP A 210 -2.36 -0.23 20.04
N ILE A 211 -2.25 -0.19 18.72
CA ILE A 211 -2.48 1.03 17.92
C ILE A 211 -3.96 1.28 17.62
N HIS A 212 -4.76 0.23 17.38
CA HIS A 212 -6.14 0.42 16.93
C HIS A 212 -6.98 1.28 17.88
N GLN A 213 -6.67 1.25 19.18
CA GLN A 213 -7.40 2.03 20.19
C GLN A 213 -7.28 3.55 19.96
N VAL A 214 -6.15 4.00 19.44
CA VAL A 214 -5.93 5.41 19.10
C VAL A 214 -6.77 5.83 17.89
N LEU A 215 -7.14 4.89 17.05
CA LEU A 215 -7.79 5.12 15.76
C LEU A 215 -9.31 4.89 15.75
N VAL A 216 -9.92 4.64 16.91
CA VAL A 216 -11.35 4.28 17.01
C VAL A 216 -12.29 5.36 16.46
N ASN A 217 -11.88 6.63 16.48
CA ASN A 217 -12.68 7.75 15.98
C ASN A 217 -12.39 8.09 14.51
N HIS A 218 -11.47 7.38 13.87
CA HIS A 218 -11.25 7.55 12.44
C HIS A 218 -12.42 6.97 11.66
N LYS A 219 -13.01 7.76 10.75
CA LYS A 219 -14.18 7.34 9.98
C LYS A 219 -13.88 6.39 8.83
N GLY A 220 -12.66 6.48 8.28
CA GLY A 220 -12.24 5.60 7.18
C GLY A 220 -11.91 4.19 7.65
N PRO A 221 -11.80 3.24 6.71
CA PRO A 221 -11.41 1.87 7.04
C PRO A 221 -10.02 1.79 7.68
N LEU A 222 -9.89 0.88 8.66
CA LEU A 222 -8.60 0.49 9.22
C LEU A 222 -8.16 -0.84 8.59
N ILE A 223 -6.87 -0.95 8.34
CA ILE A 223 -6.24 -2.13 7.73
C ILE A 223 -5.18 -2.64 8.69
N SER A 224 -5.16 -3.96 8.95
CA SER A 224 -4.01 -4.61 9.61
C SER A 224 -3.18 -5.31 8.55
N GLU A 225 -1.86 -5.11 8.58
CA GLU A 225 -0.95 -5.65 7.57
C GLU A 225 0.32 -6.23 8.19
N SER A 226 0.87 -7.23 7.52
CA SER A 226 2.07 -7.98 7.88
C SER A 226 1.89 -8.92 9.07
N GLY A 227 2.53 -10.07 8.99
CA GLY A 227 2.62 -11.02 10.10
C GLY A 227 1.36 -11.78 10.47
N ILE A 228 0.30 -11.65 9.69
CA ILE A 228 -0.92 -12.44 9.85
C ILE A 228 -0.68 -13.77 9.14
N LYS A 229 -0.49 -14.85 9.90
CA LYS A 229 -0.04 -16.15 9.38
C LYS A 229 -1.16 -17.16 9.22
N THR A 230 -2.24 -17.02 9.97
CA THR A 230 -3.35 -17.97 9.99
C THR A 230 -4.69 -17.26 9.91
N LYS A 231 -5.70 -18.02 9.46
CA LYS A 231 -7.08 -17.55 9.45
C LYS A 231 -7.58 -17.26 10.88
N GLU A 232 -7.15 -18.06 11.85
CA GLU A 232 -7.50 -17.90 13.26
C GLU A 232 -7.00 -16.56 13.81
N GLU A 233 -5.75 -16.18 13.49
CA GLU A 233 -5.17 -14.87 13.87
C GLU A 233 -5.98 -13.72 13.27
N LEU A 234 -6.37 -13.85 12.00
CA LEU A 234 -7.17 -12.84 11.30
C LEU A 234 -8.54 -12.68 11.96
N LEU A 235 -9.22 -13.78 12.24
CA LEU A 235 -10.54 -13.76 12.89
C LEU A 235 -10.47 -13.21 14.31
N GLU A 236 -9.42 -13.51 15.05
CA GLU A 236 -9.19 -12.96 16.39
C GLU A 236 -8.95 -11.44 16.33
N LEU A 237 -8.13 -10.95 15.39
CA LEU A 237 -7.94 -9.53 15.16
C LEU A 237 -9.27 -8.84 14.85
N ASN A 238 -10.06 -9.40 13.95
CA ASN A 238 -11.38 -8.87 13.62
C ASN A 238 -12.30 -8.81 14.84
N ASN A 239 -12.34 -9.89 15.61
CA ASN A 239 -13.22 -9.98 16.78
C ASN A 239 -12.83 -8.94 17.86
N LYS A 240 -11.55 -8.81 18.17
CA LYS A 240 -11.06 -7.94 19.25
C LYS A 240 -10.95 -6.46 18.86
N THR A 241 -10.62 -6.16 17.61
CA THR A 241 -10.37 -4.77 17.16
C THR A 241 -11.47 -4.19 16.31
N LYS A 242 -12.38 -5.01 15.81
CA LYS A 242 -13.41 -4.67 14.81
C LYS A 242 -12.83 -4.30 13.44
N ILE A 243 -11.53 -4.43 13.23
CA ILE A 243 -10.92 -4.26 11.91
C ILE A 243 -11.42 -5.36 10.98
N LYS A 244 -11.86 -4.97 9.78
CA LYS A 244 -12.44 -5.87 8.77
C LYS A 244 -11.60 -5.97 7.50
N THR A 245 -10.51 -5.23 7.41
CA THR A 245 -9.68 -5.19 6.21
C THR A 245 -8.26 -5.62 6.55
N PHE A 246 -7.75 -6.57 5.79
CA PHE A 246 -6.43 -7.15 6.03
C PHE A 246 -5.63 -7.20 4.74
N LEU A 247 -4.37 -6.75 4.81
CA LEU A 247 -3.42 -6.92 3.72
C LEU A 247 -2.61 -8.18 3.99
N ILE A 248 -2.71 -9.15 3.09
CA ILE A 248 -2.17 -10.50 3.24
C ILE A 248 -1.32 -10.91 2.04
N GLY A 249 -0.36 -11.79 2.29
CA GLY A 249 0.40 -12.48 1.25
C GLY A 249 -0.21 -13.83 0.86
N GLU A 250 0.49 -14.57 0.01
CA GLU A 250 0.03 -15.85 -0.55
C GLU A 250 -0.30 -16.92 0.49
N SER A 251 0.34 -16.90 1.66
CA SER A 251 0.21 -17.95 2.68
C SER A 251 -1.19 -18.14 3.23
N LEU A 252 -2.11 -17.20 2.98
CA LEU A 252 -3.48 -17.24 3.48
C LEU A 252 -4.54 -17.57 2.40
N LEU A 253 -4.08 -17.80 1.18
CA LEU A 253 -4.92 -18.12 0.02
C LEU A 253 -4.60 -19.52 -0.59
#